data_4eb03e7d9e77b0b41393838595b51926
#
_entry.id   4eb03e7d9e77b0b41393838595b51926
#
_cell.length_a   1.000
_cell.length_b   1.000
_cell.length_c   1.000
_cell.angle_alpha   90.00
_cell.angle_beta   90.00
_cell.angle_gamma   90.00
#
_symmetry.space_group_name_H-M   'P 1'
#
loop_
_entity.id
_entity.type
_entity.pdbx_description
1 polymer ?
#
loop_
_entity_poly.entity_id
_entity_poly.type
_entity_poly.pdbx_seq_one_letter_code
_entity_poly.pdbx_strand_id
1 'polypeptide(L)'
;KTLFYATLRKGSRNNDIYIAIKQDDGTWSEGKPFNEINTAGKDKSPFFHQDGETLYFVSESSEERPGVGGLDIFYIRKTDQGWSKPENIGYPINTAGEELGIFVSAKGDVAYYSSYQKGNWNIYGFDLYLKAQPKSVVILKGQLTDDKNQPVVDGKIEIAYGSNGEKMVLDVNQEDGKY
;
A
#
# COMPACT_ATOMS: atom_id res chain seq x y z
N LYS A 1 -5.33 11.69 -4.40
CA LYS A 1 -5.25 10.25 -4.05
C LYS A 1 -4.62 9.49 -5.19
N THR A 2 -3.89 8.39 -4.88
CA THR A 2 -3.21 7.54 -5.86
C THR A 2 -3.83 6.15 -5.85
N LEU A 3 -4.03 5.56 -7.04
CA LEU A 3 -4.50 4.20 -7.24
C LEU A 3 -3.40 3.40 -7.93
N PHE A 4 -2.97 2.29 -7.32
CA PHE A 4 -2.16 1.27 -7.95
C PHE A 4 -3.04 0.08 -8.29
N TYR A 5 -2.92 -0.46 -9.50
CA TYR A 5 -3.70 -1.60 -9.95
C TYR A 5 -2.93 -2.43 -10.97
N ALA A 6 -3.19 -3.73 -10.99
CA ALA A 6 -2.60 -4.61 -11.99
C ALA A 6 -3.56 -4.80 -13.16
N THR A 7 -3.03 -4.84 -14.37
CA THR A 7 -3.82 -5.03 -15.58
C THR A 7 -3.01 -5.73 -16.67
N LEU A 8 -3.72 -6.48 -17.51
CA LEU A 8 -3.23 -7.00 -18.78
C LEU A 8 -3.94 -6.23 -19.89
N ARG A 9 -3.28 -5.28 -20.50
CA ARG A 9 -3.84 -4.47 -21.58
C ARG A 9 -2.89 -4.38 -22.78
N LYS A 10 -3.41 -3.86 -23.91
CA LYS A 10 -2.57 -3.60 -25.09
C LYS A 10 -1.44 -2.64 -24.70
N GLY A 11 -0.20 -3.08 -24.89
CA GLY A 11 1.01 -2.33 -24.53
C GLY A 11 1.69 -2.76 -23.23
N SER A 12 1.01 -3.55 -22.37
CA SER A 12 1.71 -4.25 -21.27
C SER A 12 2.45 -5.48 -21.81
N ARG A 13 3.57 -5.82 -21.18
CA ARG A 13 4.34 -7.03 -21.54
C ARG A 13 3.64 -8.29 -21.02
N ASN A 14 3.05 -8.17 -19.83
CA ASN A 14 2.31 -9.22 -19.16
C ASN A 14 1.27 -8.57 -18.23
N ASN A 15 1.00 -9.11 -17.03
CA ASN A 15 0.33 -8.34 -15.99
C ASN A 15 1.30 -7.28 -15.49
N ASP A 16 0.99 -6.02 -15.72
CA ASP A 16 1.79 -4.88 -15.27
C ASP A 16 1.02 -4.07 -14.24
N ILE A 17 1.74 -3.46 -13.29
CA ILE A 17 1.17 -2.52 -12.34
C ILE A 17 1.13 -1.13 -12.98
N TYR A 18 -0.02 -0.49 -12.86
CA TYR A 18 -0.31 0.85 -13.34
C TYR A 18 -0.65 1.77 -12.18
N ILE A 19 -0.41 3.06 -12.41
CA ILE A 19 -0.71 4.13 -11.46
C ILE A 19 -1.68 5.13 -12.10
N ALA A 20 -2.71 5.53 -11.35
CA ALA A 20 -3.62 6.61 -11.70
C ALA A 20 -3.75 7.58 -10.54
N ILE A 21 -3.95 8.86 -10.85
CA ILE A 21 -4.09 9.94 -9.88
C ILE A 21 -5.52 10.45 -9.90
N LYS A 22 -6.12 10.60 -8.73
CA LYS A 22 -7.44 11.24 -8.60
C LYS A 22 -7.30 12.73 -8.87
N GLN A 23 -8.13 13.25 -9.77
CA GLN A 23 -8.17 14.65 -10.17
C GLN A 23 -9.12 15.45 -9.26
N ASP A 24 -9.07 16.78 -9.31
CA ASP A 24 -9.88 17.66 -8.47
C ASP A 24 -11.38 17.55 -8.79
N ASP A 25 -11.73 17.21 -10.03
CA ASP A 25 -13.12 16.95 -10.47
C ASP A 25 -13.66 15.59 -10.00
N GLY A 26 -12.86 14.81 -9.24
CA GLY A 26 -13.21 13.50 -8.73
C GLY A 26 -12.98 12.33 -9.69
N THR A 27 -12.61 12.57 -10.93
CA THR A 27 -12.25 11.54 -11.91
C THR A 27 -10.84 10.99 -11.67
N TRP A 28 -10.50 9.88 -12.32
CA TRP A 28 -9.15 9.33 -12.31
C TRP A 28 -8.44 9.69 -13.62
N SER A 29 -7.15 10.01 -13.53
CA SER A 29 -6.31 10.16 -14.72
C SER A 29 -6.24 8.85 -15.50
N GLU A 30 -5.85 8.93 -16.77
CA GLU A 30 -5.43 7.73 -17.49
C GLU A 30 -4.30 7.03 -16.72
N GLY A 31 -4.42 5.70 -16.58
CA GLY A 31 -3.41 4.91 -15.92
C GLY A 31 -2.14 4.80 -16.75
N LYS A 32 -0.99 5.02 -16.11
CA LYS A 32 0.33 4.88 -16.71
C LYS A 32 1.05 3.66 -16.14
N PRO A 33 1.86 2.91 -16.96
CA PRO A 33 2.70 1.84 -16.43
C PRO A 33 3.61 2.36 -15.32
N PHE A 34 3.74 1.59 -14.24
CA PHE A 34 4.65 1.93 -13.15
C PHE A 34 6.00 1.26 -13.40
N ASN A 35 6.81 1.89 -14.27
CA ASN A 35 8.04 1.31 -14.81
C ASN A 35 9.14 1.09 -13.77
N GLU A 36 9.03 1.69 -12.59
CA GLU A 36 9.95 1.48 -11.46
C GLU A 36 9.93 0.05 -10.95
N ILE A 37 8.82 -0.68 -11.19
CA ILE A 37 8.66 -2.06 -10.71
C ILE A 37 8.24 -3.06 -11.78
N ASN A 38 7.73 -2.63 -12.92
CA ASN A 38 7.32 -3.57 -13.96
C ASN A 38 8.53 -4.21 -14.65
N THR A 39 8.48 -5.53 -14.83
CA THR A 39 9.48 -6.35 -15.51
C THR A 39 8.94 -6.92 -16.83
N ALA A 40 9.67 -7.84 -17.44
CA ALA A 40 9.16 -8.62 -18.56
C ALA A 40 8.19 -9.74 -18.10
N GLY A 41 8.23 -10.11 -16.82
CA GLY A 41 7.37 -11.10 -16.18
C GLY A 41 6.03 -10.54 -15.71
N LYS A 42 5.38 -11.26 -14.80
CA LYS A 42 4.11 -10.83 -14.19
C LYS A 42 4.39 -9.97 -12.97
N ASP A 43 3.88 -8.74 -12.97
CA ASP A 43 3.89 -7.83 -11.84
C ASP A 43 2.46 -7.51 -11.44
N LYS A 44 2.02 -7.87 -10.22
CA LYS A 44 0.60 -7.80 -9.83
C LYS A 44 0.38 -7.63 -8.33
N SER A 45 -0.88 -7.61 -7.92
CA SER A 45 -1.32 -7.52 -6.52
C SER A 45 -0.67 -6.37 -5.73
N PRO A 46 -0.69 -5.12 -6.23
CA PRO A 46 -0.13 -3.99 -5.50
C PRO A 46 -0.95 -3.72 -4.23
N PHE A 47 -0.26 -3.53 -3.11
CA PHE A 47 -0.83 -3.07 -1.84
C PHE A 47 -0.04 -1.86 -1.37
N PHE A 48 -0.63 -0.68 -1.49
CA PHE A 48 -0.04 0.57 -1.03
C PHE A 48 -0.48 0.82 0.41
N HIS A 49 0.48 0.80 1.33
CA HIS A 49 0.21 0.97 2.75
C HIS A 49 -0.25 2.40 3.08
N GLN A 50 -1.00 2.53 4.18
CA GLN A 50 -1.55 3.81 4.62
C GLN A 50 -0.50 4.83 5.07
N ASP A 51 0.77 4.42 5.24
CA ASP A 51 1.89 5.34 5.50
C ASP A 51 2.17 6.29 4.32
N GLY A 52 1.60 6.00 3.14
CA GLY A 52 1.78 6.80 1.93
C GLY A 52 3.15 6.65 1.27
N GLU A 53 3.99 5.73 1.76
CA GLU A 53 5.38 5.57 1.32
C GLU A 53 5.72 4.14 0.91
N THR A 54 5.10 3.11 1.48
CA THR A 54 5.46 1.70 1.25
C THR A 54 4.46 1.04 0.31
N LEU A 55 4.96 0.47 -0.79
CA LEU A 55 4.20 -0.34 -1.73
C LEU A 55 4.74 -1.77 -1.70
N TYR A 56 3.87 -2.71 -1.40
CA TYR A 56 4.11 -4.14 -1.57
C TYR A 56 3.48 -4.59 -2.88
N PHE A 57 4.09 -5.57 -3.52
CA PHE A 57 3.57 -6.13 -4.77
C PHE A 57 4.11 -7.54 -4.98
N VAL A 58 3.57 -8.24 -5.97
CA VAL A 58 3.99 -9.57 -6.36
C VAL A 58 4.65 -9.51 -7.73
N SER A 59 5.79 -10.17 -7.87
CA SER A 59 6.54 -10.23 -9.13
C SER A 59 6.98 -11.66 -9.45
N GLU A 60 6.96 -12.00 -10.73
CA GLU A 60 7.48 -13.27 -11.24
C GLU A 60 9.01 -13.26 -11.18
N SER A 61 9.58 -14.37 -10.67
CA SER A 61 11.03 -14.54 -10.60
C SER A 61 11.65 -14.52 -12.01
N SER A 62 12.73 -13.75 -12.18
CA SER A 62 13.42 -13.58 -13.45
C SER A 62 14.89 -13.22 -13.22
N GLU A 63 15.70 -13.17 -14.29
CA GLU A 63 17.08 -12.66 -14.21
C GLU A 63 17.11 -11.19 -13.76
N GLU A 64 16.12 -10.39 -14.20
CA GLU A 64 16.00 -8.97 -13.83
C GLU A 64 15.58 -8.80 -12.35
N ARG A 65 14.77 -9.73 -11.84
CA ARG A 65 14.27 -9.74 -10.46
C ARG A 65 14.32 -11.15 -9.87
N PRO A 66 15.47 -11.56 -9.33
CA PRO A 66 15.60 -12.88 -8.72
C PRO A 66 14.66 -13.06 -7.52
N GLY A 67 13.93 -14.16 -7.52
CA GLY A 67 13.01 -14.58 -6.47
C GLY A 67 13.44 -15.88 -5.80
N VAL A 68 12.59 -16.37 -4.90
CA VAL A 68 12.72 -17.66 -4.22
C VAL A 68 11.96 -18.75 -4.98
N GLY A 69 10.83 -18.38 -5.58
CA GLY A 69 9.93 -19.27 -6.28
C GLY A 69 9.39 -18.74 -7.60
N GLY A 70 8.12 -19.02 -7.87
CA GLY A 70 7.42 -18.56 -9.09
C GLY A 70 7.02 -17.08 -8.99
N LEU A 71 6.10 -16.80 -8.08
CA LEU A 71 5.62 -15.46 -7.79
C LEU A 71 5.97 -15.11 -6.35
N ASP A 72 6.77 -14.10 -6.16
CA ASP A 72 7.27 -13.66 -4.87
C ASP A 72 6.74 -12.27 -4.48
N ILE A 73 6.61 -12.03 -3.18
CA ILE A 73 6.28 -10.73 -2.62
C ILE A 73 7.53 -9.87 -2.50
N PHE A 74 7.43 -8.65 -3.02
CA PHE A 74 8.45 -7.60 -2.92
C PHE A 74 7.86 -6.35 -2.29
N TYR A 75 8.73 -5.43 -1.89
CA TYR A 75 8.33 -4.09 -1.48
C TYR A 75 9.31 -3.03 -1.97
N ILE A 76 8.80 -1.81 -2.13
CA ILE A 76 9.56 -0.59 -2.40
C ILE A 76 9.11 0.51 -1.46
N ARG A 77 9.96 1.51 -1.29
CA ARG A 77 9.64 2.70 -0.50
C ARG A 77 9.85 3.97 -1.29
N LYS A 78 8.96 4.92 -1.04
CA LYS A 78 9.11 6.27 -1.52
C LYS A 78 10.24 6.97 -0.76
N THR A 79 11.10 7.67 -1.49
CA THR A 79 12.22 8.44 -0.96
C THR A 79 12.19 9.85 -1.56
N ASP A 80 13.02 10.75 -1.08
CA ASP A 80 13.15 12.10 -1.64
C ASP A 80 13.62 12.09 -3.10
N GLN A 81 14.25 10.99 -3.55
CA GLN A 81 14.77 10.81 -4.92
C GLN A 81 13.83 9.98 -5.82
N GLY A 82 12.64 9.62 -5.34
CA GLY A 82 11.69 8.75 -6.02
C GLY A 82 11.46 7.45 -5.26
N TRP A 83 11.41 6.31 -5.95
CA TRP A 83 11.19 5.00 -5.33
C TRP A 83 12.50 4.25 -5.14
N SER A 84 12.60 3.50 -4.06
CA SER A 84 13.72 2.58 -3.83
C SER A 84 13.74 1.45 -4.86
N LYS A 85 14.84 0.73 -4.93
CA LYS A 85 14.86 -0.56 -5.64
C LYS A 85 13.94 -1.56 -4.94
N PRO A 86 13.30 -2.48 -5.71
CA PRO A 86 12.52 -3.57 -5.13
C PRO A 86 13.38 -4.48 -4.24
N GLU A 87 12.85 -4.78 -3.07
CA GLU A 87 13.43 -5.73 -2.12
C GLU A 87 12.51 -6.95 -1.98
N ASN A 88 13.08 -8.16 -2.12
CA ASN A 88 12.37 -9.41 -1.88
C ASN A 88 12.10 -9.56 -0.38
N ILE A 89 10.87 -9.88 0.01
CA ILE A 89 10.52 -10.05 1.42
C ILE A 89 11.18 -11.31 2.03
N GLY A 90 11.60 -12.24 1.19
CA GLY A 90 12.42 -13.38 1.56
C GLY A 90 11.69 -14.55 2.23
N TYR A 91 12.47 -15.60 2.47
CA TYR A 91 12.01 -16.78 3.21
C TYR A 91 11.85 -16.44 4.71
N PRO A 92 10.85 -17.01 5.42
CA PRO A 92 9.93 -18.07 5.00
C PRO A 92 8.62 -17.58 4.34
N ILE A 93 8.47 -16.30 4.08
CA ILE A 93 7.26 -15.74 3.45
C ILE A 93 7.22 -16.17 1.99
N ASN A 94 8.25 -15.79 1.23
CA ASN A 94 8.42 -16.29 -0.12
C ASN A 94 9.00 -17.70 -0.09
N THR A 95 8.40 -18.60 -0.88
CA THR A 95 8.73 -20.03 -0.94
C THR A 95 9.05 -20.46 -2.37
N ALA A 96 9.33 -21.74 -2.58
CA ALA A 96 9.46 -22.29 -3.94
C ALA A 96 8.12 -22.35 -4.71
N GLY A 97 7.01 -22.03 -4.06
CA GLY A 97 5.66 -21.98 -4.63
C GLY A 97 5.34 -20.64 -5.26
N GLU A 98 4.08 -20.27 -5.17
CA GLU A 98 3.56 -18.96 -5.60
C GLU A 98 2.95 -18.23 -4.42
N GLU A 99 3.34 -16.99 -4.21
CA GLU A 99 2.75 -16.08 -3.25
C GLU A 99 1.92 -15.01 -3.96
N LEU A 100 0.73 -14.71 -3.41
CA LEU A 100 -0.17 -13.71 -3.97
C LEU A 100 -0.73 -12.82 -2.89
N GLY A 101 -0.84 -11.56 -3.24
CA GLY A 101 -1.50 -10.54 -2.44
C GLY A 101 -0.97 -10.46 -1.02
N ILE A 102 -0.59 -9.31 -0.58
CA ILE A 102 -0.23 -9.05 0.81
C ILE A 102 -1.11 -7.93 1.34
N PHE A 103 -1.52 -8.06 2.59
CA PHE A 103 -2.14 -7.00 3.38
C PHE A 103 -1.31 -6.79 4.63
N VAL A 104 -0.95 -5.54 4.91
CA VAL A 104 -0.20 -5.16 6.10
C VAL A 104 -1.07 -4.28 7.00
N SER A 105 -1.08 -4.56 8.30
CA SER A 105 -1.82 -3.78 9.29
C SER A 105 -1.38 -2.31 9.28
N ALA A 106 -2.27 -1.39 9.69
CA ALA A 106 -1.92 0.04 9.79
C ALA A 106 -0.73 0.30 10.73
N LYS A 107 -0.57 -0.52 11.75
CA LYS A 107 0.59 -0.47 12.66
C LYS A 107 1.88 -0.96 11.98
N GLY A 108 1.77 -1.78 10.94
CA GLY A 108 2.90 -2.28 10.17
C GLY A 108 3.57 -3.52 10.75
N ASP A 109 3.08 -4.06 11.84
CA ASP A 109 3.70 -5.19 12.57
C ASP A 109 3.22 -6.56 12.10
N VAL A 110 1.99 -6.66 11.55
CA VAL A 110 1.38 -7.93 11.13
C VAL A 110 1.00 -7.84 9.67
N ALA A 111 1.25 -8.91 8.93
CA ALA A 111 0.85 -9.07 7.53
C ALA A 111 0.14 -10.40 7.28
N TYR A 112 -0.70 -10.41 6.23
CA TYR A 112 -1.39 -11.60 5.73
C TYR A 112 -1.16 -11.70 4.22
N TYR A 113 -0.98 -12.91 3.73
CA TYR A 113 -0.77 -13.20 2.30
C TYR A 113 -1.34 -14.55 1.91
N SER A 114 -1.52 -14.78 0.62
CA SER A 114 -1.93 -16.08 0.09
C SER A 114 -0.72 -16.79 -0.48
N SER A 115 -0.57 -18.09 -0.20
CA SER A 115 0.47 -18.92 -0.77
C SER A 115 -0.10 -20.26 -1.28
N TYR A 116 0.38 -20.67 -2.46
CA TYR A 116 0.06 -21.96 -3.04
C TYR A 116 1.09 -23.00 -2.64
N GLN A 117 0.70 -23.86 -1.72
CA GLN A 117 1.55 -24.93 -1.19
C GLN A 117 0.80 -26.25 -1.16
N LYS A 118 1.48 -27.34 -1.54
CA LYS A 118 0.94 -28.71 -1.50
C LYS A 118 -0.41 -28.86 -2.24
N GLY A 119 -0.56 -28.15 -3.35
CA GLY A 119 -1.76 -28.25 -4.19
C GLY A 119 -2.94 -27.36 -3.76
N ASN A 120 -2.80 -26.54 -2.74
CA ASN A 120 -3.87 -25.66 -2.23
C ASN A 120 -3.40 -24.24 -1.98
N TRP A 121 -4.31 -23.27 -2.18
CA TRP A 121 -4.16 -21.90 -1.72
C TRP A 121 -4.59 -21.79 -0.26
N ASN A 122 -3.73 -21.17 0.56
CA ASN A 122 -4.03 -20.88 1.97
C ASN A 122 -3.64 -19.43 2.27
N ILE A 123 -4.30 -18.86 3.29
CA ILE A 123 -3.94 -17.55 3.83
C ILE A 123 -3.05 -17.77 5.05
N TYR A 124 -1.91 -17.11 5.07
CA TYR A 124 -0.95 -17.10 6.16
C TYR A 124 -0.86 -15.72 6.79
N GLY A 125 -0.68 -15.68 8.11
CA GLY A 125 -0.37 -14.48 8.85
C GLY A 125 1.00 -14.60 9.49
N PHE A 126 1.73 -13.50 9.57
CA PHE A 126 3.06 -13.46 10.19
C PHE A 126 3.37 -12.07 10.78
N ASP A 127 4.29 -12.06 11.75
CA ASP A 127 4.85 -10.82 12.26
C ASP A 127 5.86 -10.29 11.25
N LEU A 128 5.61 -9.07 10.75
CA LEU A 128 6.45 -8.47 9.74
C LEU A 128 7.76 -7.99 10.37
N TYR A 129 8.90 -8.47 9.87
CA TYR A 129 10.19 -8.09 10.41
C TYR A 129 10.55 -6.62 10.10
N LEU A 130 11.31 -5.98 10.98
CA LEU A 130 11.55 -4.52 11.01
C LEU A 130 11.94 -3.91 9.66
N LYS A 131 12.79 -4.59 8.89
CA LYS A 131 13.26 -4.06 7.58
C LYS A 131 12.12 -3.94 6.56
N ALA A 132 11.12 -4.81 6.61
CA ALA A 132 9.97 -4.80 5.71
C ALA A 132 8.77 -4.02 6.28
N GLN A 133 8.80 -3.60 7.55
CA GLN A 133 7.72 -2.84 8.17
C GLN A 133 7.58 -1.46 7.51
N PRO A 134 6.36 -1.02 7.17
CA PRO A 134 6.07 0.35 6.81
C PRO A 134 6.13 1.26 8.05
N LYS A 135 5.99 2.55 7.88
CA LYS A 135 5.78 3.46 9.02
C LYS A 135 4.43 3.14 9.68
N SER A 136 4.44 3.09 11.02
CA SER A 136 3.19 2.89 11.77
C SER A 136 2.25 4.07 11.57
N VAL A 137 0.98 3.78 11.30
CA VAL A 137 -0.08 4.77 11.08
C VAL A 137 -1.15 4.63 12.14
N VAL A 138 -1.55 5.75 12.70
CA VAL A 138 -2.71 5.85 13.59
C VAL A 138 -3.85 6.51 12.80
N ILE A 139 -4.98 5.84 12.71
CA ILE A 139 -6.17 6.37 12.05
C ILE A 139 -7.09 6.94 13.12
N LEU A 140 -7.25 8.26 13.12
CA LEU A 140 -8.18 8.97 13.96
C LEU A 140 -9.48 9.24 13.16
N LYS A 141 -10.61 8.95 13.77
CA LYS A 141 -11.93 9.23 13.19
C LYS A 141 -12.83 9.76 14.29
N GLY A 142 -13.59 10.77 13.98
CA GLY A 142 -14.55 11.34 14.90
C GLY A 142 -15.50 12.28 14.21
N GLN A 143 -16.35 12.92 15.01
CA GLN A 143 -17.28 13.95 14.59
C GLN A 143 -17.20 15.09 15.60
N LEU A 144 -17.02 16.30 15.13
CA LEU A 144 -17.09 17.49 15.95
C LEU A 144 -18.56 17.83 16.17
N THR A 145 -18.98 17.93 17.43
CA THR A 145 -20.34 18.29 17.81
C THR A 145 -20.34 19.43 18.83
N ASP A 146 -21.42 20.19 18.86
CA ASP A 146 -21.70 21.18 19.89
C ASP A 146 -22.22 20.54 21.19
N ASP A 147 -22.54 21.35 22.17
CA ASP A 147 -23.12 20.94 23.49
C ASP A 147 -24.51 20.31 23.38
N LYS A 148 -25.17 20.41 22.23
CA LYS A 148 -26.47 19.78 21.91
C LYS A 148 -26.35 18.56 21.01
N ASN A 149 -25.12 18.03 20.83
CA ASN A 149 -24.80 16.91 19.94
C ASN A 149 -25.14 17.19 18.45
N GLN A 150 -25.15 18.46 18.02
CA GLN A 150 -25.31 18.78 16.60
C GLN A 150 -23.93 18.85 15.92
N PRO A 151 -23.77 18.38 14.66
CA PRO A 151 -22.51 18.49 13.94
C PRO A 151 -22.04 19.93 13.77
N VAL A 152 -20.77 20.19 14.09
CA VAL A 152 -20.11 21.46 13.79
C VAL A 152 -19.35 21.30 12.46
N VAL A 153 -19.80 22.02 11.44
CA VAL A 153 -19.34 21.84 10.06
C VAL A 153 -18.31 22.88 9.59
N ASP A 154 -18.08 23.91 10.38
CA ASP A 154 -17.09 24.97 10.13
C ASP A 154 -15.91 24.95 11.11
N GLY A 155 -15.77 23.88 11.87
CA GLY A 155 -14.76 23.68 12.89
C GLY A 155 -13.42 23.22 12.34
N LYS A 156 -12.38 23.39 13.18
CA LYS A 156 -11.03 22.87 12.96
C LYS A 156 -10.61 22.00 14.13
N ILE A 157 -9.85 20.97 13.84
CA ILE A 157 -9.27 20.08 14.84
C ILE A 157 -7.78 20.20 14.79
N GLU A 158 -7.17 20.51 15.92
CA GLU A 158 -5.72 20.49 16.10
C GLU A 158 -5.31 19.14 16.73
N ILE A 159 -4.46 18.41 16.08
CA ILE A 159 -3.90 17.15 16.54
C ILE A 159 -2.43 17.39 16.86
N ALA A 160 -2.05 17.23 18.13
CA ALA A 160 -0.65 17.17 18.53
C ALA A 160 -0.14 15.73 18.45
N TYR A 161 0.99 15.51 17.79
CA TYR A 161 1.57 14.17 17.62
C TYR A 161 3.09 14.19 17.78
N GLY A 162 3.68 13.01 17.95
CA GLY A 162 5.12 12.89 18.19
C GLY A 162 5.58 13.40 19.56
N SER A 163 6.82 13.09 19.92
CA SER A 163 7.43 13.53 21.18
C SER A 163 7.89 14.99 21.16
N ASN A 164 8.00 15.58 19.98
CA ASN A 164 8.41 16.98 19.75
C ASN A 164 7.24 17.97 19.73
N GLY A 165 6.00 17.48 19.89
CA GLY A 165 4.80 18.33 19.93
C GLY A 165 4.41 18.91 18.58
N GLU A 166 4.77 18.25 17.47
CA GLU A 166 4.27 18.63 16.13
C GLU A 166 2.74 18.65 16.12
N LYS A 167 2.20 19.60 15.35
CA LYS A 167 0.77 19.81 15.27
C LYS A 167 0.29 19.76 13.83
N MET A 168 -0.87 19.16 13.64
CA MET A 168 -1.58 19.15 12.37
C MET A 168 -2.97 19.75 12.60
N VAL A 169 -3.40 20.64 11.71
CA VAL A 169 -4.74 21.22 11.74
C VAL A 169 -5.53 20.66 10.58
N LEU A 170 -6.71 20.12 10.88
CA LEU A 170 -7.64 19.55 9.91
C LEU A 170 -8.95 20.34 9.95
N ASP A 171 -9.49 20.65 8.77
CA ASP A 171 -10.88 21.10 8.64
C ASP A 171 -11.81 19.88 8.73
N VAL A 172 -12.93 20.03 9.43
CA VAL A 172 -13.96 18.99 9.44
C VAL A 172 -14.74 18.99 8.13
N ASN A 173 -15.39 17.88 7.83
CA ASN A 173 -16.28 17.79 6.68
C ASN A 173 -17.45 18.77 6.85
N GLN A 174 -17.69 19.61 5.84
CA GLN A 174 -18.70 20.68 5.88
C GLN A 174 -20.15 20.19 5.82
N GLU A 175 -20.39 18.90 5.59
CA GLU A 175 -21.72 18.31 5.57
C GLU A 175 -22.11 17.70 6.93
N ASP A 176 -21.16 17.03 7.61
CA ASP A 176 -21.47 16.22 8.78
C ASP A 176 -20.48 16.39 9.95
N GLY A 177 -19.51 17.28 9.86
CA GLY A 177 -18.54 17.57 10.92
C GLY A 177 -17.55 16.42 11.21
N LYS A 178 -17.44 15.40 10.35
CA LYS A 178 -16.51 14.28 10.54
C LYS A 178 -15.07 14.63 10.14
N TYR A 179 -14.12 13.88 10.74
CA TYR A 179 -12.68 13.96 10.47
C TYR A 179 -12.04 12.60 10.51
#